data_1a3fc870f59003d082d612445ce85dc0
#
_entry.id   1a3fc870f59003d082d612445ce85dc0
#
_cell.length_a   1.000
_cell.length_b   1.000
_cell.length_c   1.000
_cell.angle_alpha   90.00
_cell.angle_beta   90.00
_cell.angle_gamma   90.00
#
_symmetry.space_group_name_H-M   'P 1'
#
loop_
_entity.id
_entity.type
_entity.pdbx_description
1 polymer ?
#
loop_
_entity_poly.entity_id
_entity_poly.type
_entity_poly.pdbx_seq_one_letter_code
_entity_poly.pdbx_strand_id
1 'polypeptide(L)'
;MDAYFDSAIIVKLYVQEATSPDAIRLVGSYVAPYVLTQWQELEVKNAIRLKAFRAEITAAEMNQSIAAFEQDIATGRWQRPAYTAATVEQKADELSAGHSTALGCRTLDIIHVAAALVLGATEFVTFDGRQGALAKQVGLTVKP
;
A
#
# COMPACT_ATOMS: atom_id res chain seq x y z
N MET A 1 -8.31 -10.26 -8.67
CA MET A 1 -7.63 -9.59 -7.55
C MET A 1 -8.67 -8.88 -6.71
N ASP A 2 -8.70 -9.20 -5.43
CA ASP A 2 -9.75 -8.68 -4.58
C ASP A 2 -9.33 -7.45 -3.79
N ALA A 3 -8.09 -7.38 -3.32
CA ALA A 3 -7.65 -6.34 -2.41
C ALA A 3 -6.36 -5.65 -2.86
N TYR A 4 -6.32 -4.35 -2.64
CA TYR A 4 -5.13 -3.51 -2.73
C TYR A 4 -4.76 -3.04 -1.31
N PHE A 5 -3.53 -3.30 -0.89
CA PHE A 5 -3.05 -2.92 0.44
C PHE A 5 -2.31 -1.60 0.39
N ASP A 6 -2.67 -0.68 1.29
CA ASP A 6 -1.88 0.52 1.54
C ASP A 6 -0.47 0.13 1.99
N SER A 7 0.52 0.91 1.55
CA SER A 7 1.94 0.64 1.87
C SER A 7 2.21 0.58 3.37
N ALA A 8 1.51 1.38 4.17
CA ALA A 8 1.65 1.36 5.63
C ALA A 8 1.20 0.02 6.24
N ILE A 9 0.19 -0.63 5.67
CA ILE A 9 -0.21 -1.99 6.07
C ILE A 9 0.91 -2.99 5.78
N ILE A 10 1.52 -2.89 4.60
CA ILE A 10 2.60 -3.80 4.18
C ILE A 10 3.81 -3.63 5.10
N VAL A 11 4.21 -2.41 5.44
CA VAL A 11 5.33 -2.14 6.37
C VAL A 11 5.15 -2.88 7.69
N LYS A 12 3.92 -2.92 8.21
CA LYS A 12 3.60 -3.57 9.49
C LYS A 12 3.80 -5.09 9.48
N LEU A 13 3.89 -5.69 8.30
CA LEU A 13 4.19 -7.13 8.15
C LEU A 13 5.69 -7.42 8.32
N TYR A 14 6.54 -6.43 8.15
CA TYR A 14 8.00 -6.59 8.13
C TYR A 14 8.70 -5.82 9.25
N VAL A 15 8.06 -4.83 9.84
CA VAL A 15 8.56 -4.09 11.00
C VAL A 15 7.51 -4.15 12.10
N GLN A 16 7.94 -4.51 13.30
CA GLN A 16 7.05 -4.58 14.47
C GLN A 16 6.61 -3.18 14.86
N GLU A 17 5.30 -2.94 14.77
CA GLU A 17 4.62 -1.73 15.22
C GLU A 17 3.43 -2.12 16.11
N ALA A 18 2.84 -1.15 16.81
CA ALA A 18 1.71 -1.41 17.72
C ALA A 18 0.53 -2.12 17.05
N THR A 19 0.26 -1.81 15.79
CA THR A 19 -0.85 -2.37 15.01
C THR A 19 -0.42 -3.52 14.07
N SER A 20 0.81 -4.02 14.18
CA SER A 20 1.28 -5.16 13.38
C SER A 20 0.42 -6.42 13.56
N PRO A 21 -0.01 -6.80 14.79
CA PRO A 21 -0.89 -7.96 14.93
C PRO A 21 -2.19 -7.83 14.12
N ASP A 22 -2.78 -6.65 14.10
CA ASP A 22 -4.01 -6.38 13.33
C ASP A 22 -3.76 -6.44 11.83
N ALA A 23 -2.65 -5.85 11.35
CA ALA A 23 -2.26 -5.89 9.94
C ALA A 23 -1.99 -7.33 9.48
N ILE A 24 -1.27 -8.11 10.26
CA ILE A 24 -0.97 -9.53 9.96
C ILE A 24 -2.25 -10.33 9.84
N ARG A 25 -3.17 -10.16 10.78
CA ARG A 25 -4.45 -10.85 10.78
C ARG A 25 -5.30 -10.45 9.57
N LEU A 26 -5.35 -9.16 9.27
CA LEU A 26 -6.12 -8.62 8.16
C LEU A 26 -5.58 -9.11 6.80
N VAL A 27 -4.29 -9.00 6.55
CA VAL A 27 -3.67 -9.50 5.32
C VAL A 27 -3.80 -11.02 5.22
N GLY A 28 -3.64 -11.73 6.34
CA GLY A 28 -3.78 -13.19 6.40
C GLY A 28 -5.19 -13.69 6.08
N SER A 29 -6.20 -12.83 6.11
CA SER A 29 -7.57 -13.17 5.69
C SER A 29 -7.75 -13.23 4.17
N TYR A 30 -6.77 -12.74 3.40
CA TYR A 30 -6.76 -12.80 1.94
C TYR A 30 -5.83 -13.90 1.45
N VAL A 31 -6.07 -14.38 0.24
CA VAL A 31 -5.25 -15.44 -0.37
C VAL A 31 -4.15 -14.83 -1.23
N ALA A 32 -2.90 -15.23 -0.97
CA ALA A 32 -1.77 -14.85 -1.82
C ALA A 32 -1.90 -15.51 -3.22
N PRO A 33 -1.31 -14.94 -4.28
CA PRO A 33 -0.42 -13.80 -4.27
C PRO A 33 -1.14 -12.46 -4.11
N TYR A 34 -0.44 -11.50 -3.48
CA TYR A 34 -0.91 -10.14 -3.32
C TYR A 34 -0.30 -9.22 -4.37
N VAL A 35 -1.02 -8.19 -4.76
CA VAL A 35 -0.53 -7.22 -5.74
C VAL A 35 0.47 -6.26 -5.12
N LEU A 36 1.54 -5.97 -5.85
CA LEU A 36 2.56 -5.01 -5.48
C LEU A 36 2.90 -4.11 -6.67
N THR A 37 2.50 -2.84 -6.60
CA THR A 37 2.90 -1.84 -7.58
C THR A 37 4.28 -1.27 -7.27
N GLN A 38 4.90 -0.61 -8.24
CA GLN A 38 6.18 0.07 -8.05
C GLN A 38 6.12 1.14 -6.95
N TRP A 39 4.98 1.81 -6.78
CA TRP A 39 4.80 2.83 -5.74
C TRP A 39 4.73 2.22 -4.34
N GLN A 40 4.02 1.11 -4.18
CA GLN A 40 3.99 0.37 -2.92
C GLN A 40 5.39 -0.13 -2.55
N GLU A 41 6.09 -0.71 -3.51
CA GLU A 41 7.45 -1.23 -3.29
C GLU A 41 8.42 -0.14 -2.84
N LEU A 42 8.41 1.01 -3.51
CA LEU A 42 9.24 2.15 -3.15
C LEU A 42 8.87 2.71 -1.77
N GLU A 43 7.58 2.92 -1.51
CA GLU A 43 7.13 3.44 -0.23
C GLU A 43 7.44 2.52 0.94
N VAL A 44 7.25 1.21 0.78
CA VAL A 44 7.55 0.22 1.83
C VAL A 44 9.04 0.28 2.19
N LYS A 45 9.91 0.20 1.20
CA LYS A 45 11.37 0.26 1.43
C LYS A 45 11.79 1.58 2.05
N ASN A 46 11.27 2.69 1.53
CA ASN A 46 11.62 4.01 2.06
C ASN A 46 11.09 4.21 3.48
N ALA A 47 9.89 3.75 3.78
CA ALA A 47 9.34 3.82 5.14
C ALA A 47 10.20 3.04 6.14
N ILE A 48 10.69 1.87 5.76
CA ILE A 48 11.61 1.07 6.61
C ILE A 48 12.93 1.83 6.81
N ARG A 49 13.49 2.42 5.75
CA ARG A 49 14.72 3.22 5.84
C ARG A 49 14.55 4.46 6.72
N LEU A 50 13.39 5.12 6.65
CA LEU A 50 13.09 6.28 7.51
C LEU A 50 12.98 5.88 8.97
N LYS A 51 12.51 4.68 9.30
CA LYS A 51 12.51 4.19 10.68
C LYS A 51 13.93 4.06 11.24
N ALA A 52 14.88 3.59 10.43
CA ALA A 52 16.29 3.56 10.83
C ALA A 52 16.87 4.97 11.01
N PHE A 53 16.53 5.90 10.11
CA PHE A 53 16.92 7.31 10.25
C PHE A 53 16.43 7.93 11.54
N ARG A 54 15.20 7.61 11.97
CA ARG A 54 14.60 8.09 13.22
C ARG A 54 15.08 7.31 14.45
N ALA A 55 15.98 6.34 14.27
CA ALA A 55 16.45 5.45 15.32
C ALA A 55 15.33 4.63 16.00
N GLU A 56 14.24 4.40 15.32
CA GLU A 56 13.15 3.51 15.78
C GLU A 56 13.54 2.03 15.62
N ILE A 57 14.40 1.73 14.67
CA ILE A 57 15.01 0.41 14.44
C ILE A 57 16.50 0.57 14.16
N THR A 58 17.26 -0.50 14.35
CA THR A 58 18.69 -0.52 14.03
C THR A 58 18.93 -0.70 12.54
N ALA A 59 20.14 -0.41 12.05
CA ALA A 59 20.53 -0.68 10.67
C ALA A 59 20.42 -2.19 10.34
N ALA A 60 20.76 -3.06 11.28
CA ALA A 60 20.64 -4.50 11.10
C ALA A 60 19.16 -4.92 10.95
N GLU A 61 18.28 -4.40 11.79
CA GLU A 61 16.84 -4.65 11.70
C GLU A 61 16.25 -4.13 10.39
N MET A 62 16.67 -2.94 9.94
CA MET A 62 16.29 -2.39 8.63
C MET A 62 16.67 -3.34 7.49
N ASN A 63 17.92 -3.81 7.47
CA ASN A 63 18.39 -4.71 6.42
C ASN A 63 17.64 -6.04 6.45
N GLN A 64 17.36 -6.59 7.61
CA GLN A 64 16.58 -7.81 7.79
C GLN A 64 15.14 -7.66 7.27
N SER A 65 14.50 -6.55 7.59
CA SER A 65 13.12 -6.28 7.17
C SER A 65 13.02 -6.11 5.66
N ILE A 66 13.94 -5.36 5.05
CA ILE A 66 13.98 -5.18 3.59
C ILE A 66 14.26 -6.52 2.90
N ALA A 67 15.22 -7.31 3.42
CA ALA A 67 15.55 -8.63 2.86
C ALA A 67 14.34 -9.58 2.93
N ALA A 68 13.59 -9.58 4.01
CA ALA A 68 12.38 -10.39 4.16
C ALA A 68 11.30 -9.99 3.15
N PHE A 69 11.10 -8.69 2.95
CA PHE A 69 10.17 -8.17 1.94
C PHE A 69 10.59 -8.58 0.53
N GLU A 70 11.86 -8.40 0.17
CA GLU A 70 12.41 -8.80 -1.13
C GLU A 70 12.32 -10.30 -1.35
N GLN A 71 12.51 -11.12 -0.31
CA GLN A 71 12.35 -12.56 -0.38
C GLN A 71 10.90 -12.96 -0.69
N ASP A 72 9.92 -12.29 -0.07
CA ASP A 72 8.50 -12.52 -0.36
C ASP A 72 8.13 -12.11 -1.79
N ILE A 73 8.78 -11.10 -2.36
CA ILE A 73 8.63 -10.76 -3.78
C ILE A 73 9.25 -11.87 -4.65
N ALA A 74 10.46 -12.31 -4.33
CA ALA A 74 11.17 -13.34 -5.10
C ALA A 74 10.44 -14.68 -5.11
N THR A 75 9.76 -15.03 -4.02
CA THR A 75 8.99 -16.28 -3.91
C THR A 75 7.55 -16.18 -4.45
N GLY A 76 7.12 -14.99 -4.89
CA GLY A 76 5.82 -14.78 -5.52
C GLY A 76 4.67 -14.55 -4.54
N ARG A 77 4.94 -14.30 -3.26
CA ARG A 77 3.90 -13.88 -2.31
C ARG A 77 3.34 -12.50 -2.68
N TRP A 78 4.22 -11.60 -3.10
CA TRP A 78 3.90 -10.32 -3.72
C TRP A 78 4.19 -10.42 -5.21
N GLN A 79 3.21 -10.06 -6.03
CA GLN A 79 3.35 -10.10 -7.49
C GLN A 79 3.17 -8.72 -8.08
N ARG A 80 4.10 -8.36 -8.98
CA ARG A 80 4.02 -7.13 -9.76
C ARG A 80 3.03 -7.35 -10.91
N PRO A 81 1.90 -6.62 -10.94
CA PRO A 81 0.92 -6.78 -12.00
C PRO A 81 1.38 -6.12 -13.31
N ALA A 82 0.78 -6.54 -14.41
CA ALA A 82 0.94 -5.84 -15.69
C ALA A 82 0.02 -4.61 -15.71
N TYR A 83 0.62 -3.42 -15.84
CA TYR A 83 -0.09 -2.14 -16.03
C TYR A 83 0.88 -1.11 -16.59
N THR A 84 0.36 0.02 -17.11
CA THR A 84 1.20 1.15 -17.47
C THR A 84 1.09 2.25 -16.44
N ALA A 85 2.24 2.83 -16.05
CA ALA A 85 2.26 3.94 -15.11
C ALA A 85 1.42 5.11 -15.58
N ALA A 86 1.45 5.40 -16.89
CA ALA A 86 0.66 6.47 -17.48
C ALA A 86 -0.85 6.31 -17.25
N THR A 87 -1.37 5.10 -17.33
CA THR A 87 -2.80 4.83 -17.08
C THR A 87 -3.17 5.13 -15.63
N VAL A 88 -2.31 4.77 -14.67
CA VAL A 88 -2.52 5.08 -13.27
C VAL A 88 -2.42 6.58 -13.01
N GLU A 89 -1.44 7.24 -13.59
CA GLU A 89 -1.26 8.71 -13.47
C GLU A 89 -2.45 9.48 -14.02
N GLN A 90 -2.99 9.06 -15.16
CA GLN A 90 -4.19 9.65 -15.74
C GLN A 90 -5.40 9.47 -14.81
N LYS A 91 -5.59 8.27 -14.27
CA LYS A 91 -6.67 8.01 -13.29
C LYS A 91 -6.46 8.85 -12.03
N ALA A 92 -5.23 8.98 -11.56
CA ALA A 92 -4.89 9.80 -10.40
C ALA A 92 -5.24 11.29 -10.63
N ASP A 93 -4.97 11.82 -11.81
CA ASP A 93 -5.34 13.19 -12.17
C ASP A 93 -6.86 13.39 -12.17
N GLU A 94 -7.62 12.45 -12.72
CA GLU A 94 -9.09 12.45 -12.65
C GLU A 94 -9.60 12.47 -11.21
N LEU A 95 -9.04 11.62 -10.33
CA LEU A 95 -9.41 11.57 -8.92
C LEU A 95 -9.05 12.86 -8.18
N SER A 96 -7.88 13.42 -8.48
CA SER A 96 -7.46 14.70 -7.93
C SER A 96 -8.42 15.81 -8.29
N ALA A 97 -8.77 15.92 -9.56
CA ALA A 97 -9.70 16.94 -10.05
C ALA A 97 -11.09 16.83 -9.40
N GLY A 98 -11.56 15.60 -9.17
CA GLY A 98 -12.89 15.34 -8.64
C GLY A 98 -12.99 15.40 -7.10
N HIS A 99 -11.91 15.16 -6.37
CA HIS A 99 -11.99 14.87 -4.93
C HIS A 99 -11.03 15.63 -4.03
N SER A 100 -9.88 16.11 -4.54
CA SER A 100 -8.84 16.71 -3.68
C SER A 100 -9.32 17.95 -2.92
N THR A 101 -10.10 18.82 -3.53
CA THR A 101 -10.60 20.03 -2.87
C THR A 101 -11.58 19.71 -1.75
N ALA A 102 -12.31 18.62 -1.86
CA ALA A 102 -13.30 18.23 -0.84
C ALA A 102 -12.67 17.35 0.26
N LEU A 103 -11.73 16.47 -0.09
CA LEU A 103 -11.19 15.46 0.84
C LEU A 103 -9.77 15.77 1.32
N GLY A 104 -9.07 16.70 0.69
CA GLY A 104 -7.70 17.05 1.07
C GLY A 104 -6.72 15.93 0.85
N CYS A 105 -6.82 15.20 -0.28
CA CYS A 105 -6.01 14.04 -0.57
C CYS A 105 -4.57 14.42 -0.92
N ARG A 106 -3.59 13.62 -0.44
CA ARG A 106 -2.19 13.74 -0.82
C ARG A 106 -1.94 12.94 -2.10
N THR A 107 -0.92 13.36 -2.87
CA THR A 107 -0.62 12.78 -4.18
C THR A 107 -0.42 11.25 -4.14
N LEU A 108 0.39 10.74 -3.19
CA LEU A 108 0.62 9.29 -3.09
C LEU A 108 -0.65 8.53 -2.70
N ASP A 109 -1.48 9.07 -1.83
CA ASP A 109 -2.77 8.45 -1.48
C ASP A 109 -3.67 8.32 -2.70
N ILE A 110 -3.70 9.36 -3.53
CA ILE A 110 -4.45 9.35 -4.80
C ILE A 110 -3.89 8.31 -5.76
N ILE A 111 -2.57 8.22 -5.90
CA ILE A 111 -1.91 7.23 -6.78
C ILE A 111 -2.29 5.81 -6.36
N HIS A 112 -2.28 5.50 -5.08
CA HIS A 112 -2.65 4.16 -4.60
C HIS A 112 -4.12 3.82 -4.88
N VAL A 113 -5.03 4.75 -4.65
CA VAL A 113 -6.44 4.53 -4.98
C VAL A 113 -6.65 4.39 -6.49
N ALA A 114 -5.97 5.22 -7.27
CA ALA A 114 -5.99 5.13 -8.73
C ALA A 114 -5.45 3.76 -9.22
N ALA A 115 -4.33 3.31 -8.67
CA ALA A 115 -3.76 2.01 -9.00
C ALA A 115 -4.72 0.87 -8.65
N ALA A 116 -5.36 0.92 -7.49
CA ALA A 116 -6.36 -0.06 -7.11
C ALA A 116 -7.49 -0.14 -8.14
N LEU A 117 -8.02 0.99 -8.58
CA LEU A 117 -9.07 1.05 -9.59
C LEU A 117 -8.61 0.51 -10.95
N VAL A 118 -7.45 0.93 -11.42
CA VAL A 118 -6.89 0.49 -12.72
C VAL A 118 -6.63 -1.01 -12.72
N LEU A 119 -6.21 -1.57 -11.59
CA LEU A 119 -5.94 -3.01 -11.45
C LEU A 119 -7.21 -3.83 -11.20
N GLY A 120 -8.36 -3.20 -11.04
CA GLY A 120 -9.63 -3.89 -10.82
C GLY A 120 -9.83 -4.44 -9.42
N ALA A 121 -9.17 -3.88 -8.42
CA ALA A 121 -9.42 -4.22 -7.03
C ALA A 121 -10.86 -3.85 -6.63
N THR A 122 -11.46 -4.65 -5.78
CA THR A 122 -12.78 -4.37 -5.21
C THR A 122 -12.68 -3.86 -3.77
N GLU A 123 -11.58 -4.15 -3.10
CA GLU A 123 -11.33 -3.76 -1.73
C GLU A 123 -10.05 -2.95 -1.60
N PHE A 124 -10.06 -1.99 -0.71
CA PHE A 124 -8.90 -1.17 -0.35
C PHE A 124 -8.63 -1.30 1.14
N VAL A 125 -7.45 -1.79 1.50
CA VAL A 125 -7.09 -2.12 2.88
C VAL A 125 -6.15 -1.06 3.43
N THR A 126 -6.62 -0.27 4.39
CA THR A 126 -5.86 0.82 4.98
C THR A 126 -6.33 1.14 6.39
N PHE A 127 -5.42 1.62 7.24
CA PHE A 127 -5.76 2.25 8.52
C PHE A 127 -5.82 3.79 8.41
N ASP A 128 -5.48 4.36 7.25
CA ASP A 128 -5.52 5.80 7.02
C ASP A 128 -6.94 6.25 6.67
N GLY A 129 -7.52 7.10 7.52
CA GLY A 129 -8.89 7.59 7.34
C GLY A 129 -9.10 8.44 6.10
N ARG A 130 -8.10 9.24 5.69
CA ARG A 130 -8.21 10.10 4.49
C ARG A 130 -8.15 9.28 3.22
N GLN A 131 -7.20 8.35 3.15
CA GLN A 131 -7.07 7.44 2.01
C GLN A 131 -8.30 6.53 1.90
N GLY A 132 -8.78 6.01 3.04
CA GLY A 132 -10.01 5.23 3.10
C GLY A 132 -11.23 6.01 2.65
N ALA A 133 -11.35 7.29 3.00
CA ALA A 133 -12.44 8.15 2.56
C ALA A 133 -12.46 8.32 1.04
N LEU A 134 -11.31 8.55 0.41
CA LEU A 134 -11.20 8.62 -1.04
C LEU A 134 -11.57 7.28 -1.68
N ALA A 135 -11.01 6.18 -1.20
CA ALA A 135 -11.27 4.84 -1.73
C ALA A 135 -12.78 4.51 -1.69
N LYS A 136 -13.42 4.82 -0.57
CA LYS A 136 -14.86 4.62 -0.41
C LYS A 136 -15.68 5.48 -1.36
N GLN A 137 -15.29 6.76 -1.53
CA GLN A 137 -15.99 7.70 -2.40
C GLN A 137 -15.99 7.24 -3.86
N VAL A 138 -14.96 6.53 -4.29
CA VAL A 138 -14.83 6.04 -5.68
C VAL A 138 -15.30 4.60 -5.86
N GLY A 139 -15.96 4.01 -4.87
CA GLY A 139 -16.65 2.74 -4.98
C GLY A 139 -15.88 1.51 -4.49
N LEU A 140 -14.72 1.68 -3.87
CA LEU A 140 -14.00 0.57 -3.25
C LEU A 140 -14.57 0.26 -1.87
N THR A 141 -14.61 -1.02 -1.50
CA THR A 141 -14.91 -1.41 -0.12
C THR A 141 -13.66 -1.24 0.72
N VAL A 142 -13.74 -0.42 1.76
CA VAL A 142 -12.59 -0.14 2.64
C VAL A 142 -12.56 -1.11 3.81
N LYS A 143 -11.39 -1.68 4.09
CA LYS A 143 -11.12 -2.57 5.22
C LYS A 143 -10.01 -2.00 6.10
N PRO A 144 -10.01 -2.18 7.37
CA PRO A 144 -10.97 -2.87 8.20
C PRO A 144 -12.36 -2.29 8.20
#